data_cd4e202b68689caf0bca180ade0e606b
#
_entry.id   cd4e202b68689caf0bca180ade0e606b
#
_cell.length_a   1.000
_cell.length_b   1.000
_cell.length_c   1.000
_cell.angle_alpha   90.00
_cell.angle_beta   90.00
_cell.angle_gamma   90.00
#
_symmetry.space_group_name_H-M   'P 1'
#
loop_
_entity.id
_entity.type
_entity.pdbx_description
1 polymer ?
#
loop_
_entity_poly.entity_id
_entity_poly.type
_entity_poly.pdbx_seq_one_letter_code
_entity_poly.pdbx_strand_id
1 'polypeptide(L)'
;MELKATAGSAANLRLLAGEYLQLAIAQADLVQDAYDQTGIFADEEESRGFGAVAALYTETCQVVVRADSDIQSIEDLHGRTVSIGAEKSGSEQNARQILSAYGLNDKMVSMVNLNYEDAAAQLKAGRWMPSL
;
A
#
# COMPACT_ATOMS: atom_id res chain seq x y z
N MET A 1 21.47 -15.97 -9.36
CA MET A 1 20.15 -15.42 -8.99
C MET A 1 20.26 -13.90 -9.10
N GLU A 2 19.38 -13.28 -9.87
CA GLU A 2 19.32 -11.82 -10.00
C GLU A 2 18.19 -11.29 -9.13
N LEU A 3 18.48 -10.26 -8.31
CA LEU A 3 17.48 -9.61 -7.46
C LEU A 3 16.98 -8.35 -8.15
N LYS A 4 15.66 -8.17 -8.21
CA LYS A 4 15.01 -6.99 -8.78
C LYS A 4 14.17 -6.28 -7.71
N ALA A 5 14.39 -4.99 -7.53
CA ALA A 5 13.51 -4.13 -6.78
C ALA A 5 12.34 -3.68 -7.66
N THR A 6 11.13 -3.70 -7.11
CA THR A 6 9.90 -3.30 -7.79
C THR A 6 9.14 -2.27 -6.96
N ALA A 7 7.97 -1.84 -7.45
CA ALA A 7 7.08 -0.94 -6.71
C ALA A 7 6.34 -1.62 -5.53
N GLY A 8 6.47 -2.96 -5.37
CA GLY A 8 5.86 -3.70 -4.26
C GLY A 8 5.04 -4.91 -4.71
N SER A 9 4.21 -5.43 -3.81
CA SER A 9 3.53 -6.71 -3.94
C SER A 9 2.68 -6.86 -5.20
N ALA A 10 1.89 -5.84 -5.55
CA ALA A 10 1.05 -5.91 -6.75
C ALA A 10 1.87 -5.99 -8.04
N ALA A 11 2.96 -5.21 -8.13
CA ALA A 11 3.89 -5.29 -9.26
C ALA A 11 4.57 -6.65 -9.32
N ASN A 12 4.98 -7.19 -8.18
CA ASN A 12 5.60 -8.51 -8.08
C ASN A 12 4.68 -9.62 -8.60
N LEU A 13 3.41 -9.60 -8.20
CA LEU A 13 2.43 -10.61 -8.62
C LEU A 13 2.16 -10.56 -10.14
N ARG A 14 2.05 -9.35 -10.71
CA ARG A 14 1.88 -9.20 -12.17
C ARG A 14 3.10 -9.71 -12.95
N LEU A 15 4.31 -9.38 -12.48
CA LEU A 15 5.54 -9.87 -13.12
C LEU A 15 5.70 -11.38 -12.97
N LEU A 16 5.25 -11.96 -11.85
CA LEU A 16 5.27 -13.40 -11.63
C LEU A 16 4.25 -14.11 -12.54
N ALA A 17 3.02 -13.59 -12.63
CA ALA A 17 1.98 -14.12 -13.49
C ALA A 17 2.37 -14.04 -14.99
N GLY A 18 3.06 -12.97 -15.39
CA GLY A 18 3.60 -12.80 -16.74
C GLY A 18 4.90 -13.55 -17.02
N GLU A 19 5.34 -14.43 -16.13
CA GLU A 19 6.57 -15.25 -16.26
C GLU A 19 7.88 -14.44 -16.35
N TYR A 20 7.85 -13.14 -15.98
CA TYR A 20 9.07 -12.30 -15.92
C TYR A 20 9.91 -12.55 -14.67
N LEU A 21 9.32 -13.15 -13.64
CA LEU A 21 9.99 -13.55 -12.40
C LEU A 21 9.68 -15.02 -12.10
N GLN A 22 10.65 -15.71 -11.50
CA GLN A 22 10.50 -17.09 -11.03
C GLN A 22 10.07 -17.17 -9.57
N LEU A 23 10.38 -16.12 -8.78
CA LEU A 23 10.06 -16.03 -7.36
C LEU A 23 9.78 -14.56 -6.98
N ALA A 24 8.82 -14.34 -6.11
CA ALA A 24 8.50 -13.01 -5.60
C ALA A 24 8.12 -13.08 -4.13
N ILE A 25 8.37 -11.99 -3.39
CA ILE A 25 7.82 -11.76 -2.06
C ILE A 25 6.62 -10.82 -2.23
N ALA A 26 5.48 -11.20 -1.64
CA ALA A 26 4.25 -10.43 -1.72
C ALA A 26 3.44 -10.55 -0.43
N GLN A 27 2.60 -9.56 -0.16
CA GLN A 27 1.66 -9.58 0.96
C GLN A 27 0.55 -10.61 0.72
N ALA A 28 0.13 -11.29 1.77
CA ALA A 28 -0.80 -12.41 1.69
C ALA A 28 -2.20 -12.00 1.18
N ASP A 29 -2.68 -10.82 1.55
CA ASP A 29 -3.94 -10.25 1.08
C ASP A 29 -3.94 -10.04 -0.43
N LEU A 30 -2.86 -9.47 -0.98
CA LEU A 30 -2.72 -9.28 -2.43
C LEU A 30 -2.50 -10.60 -3.18
N VAL A 31 -1.85 -11.58 -2.57
CA VAL A 31 -1.77 -12.95 -3.11
C VAL A 31 -3.17 -13.55 -3.23
N GLN A 32 -3.99 -13.39 -2.19
CA GLN A 32 -5.38 -13.85 -2.19
C GLN A 32 -6.22 -13.13 -3.25
N ASP A 33 -6.15 -11.80 -3.30
CA ASP A 33 -6.86 -10.99 -4.31
C ASP A 33 -6.50 -11.39 -5.73
N ALA A 34 -5.22 -11.60 -6.02
CA ALA A 34 -4.77 -12.06 -7.33
C ALA A 34 -5.28 -13.46 -7.66
N TYR A 35 -5.28 -14.37 -6.69
CA TYR A 35 -5.77 -15.73 -6.87
C TYR A 35 -7.29 -15.77 -7.11
N ASP A 36 -8.06 -14.99 -6.34
CA ASP A 36 -9.52 -14.91 -6.43
C ASP A 36 -10.00 -13.95 -7.53
N GLN A 37 -9.10 -13.20 -8.15
CA GLN A 37 -9.42 -12.13 -9.11
C GLN A 37 -10.37 -11.09 -8.50
N THR A 38 -10.01 -10.60 -7.33
CA THR A 38 -10.73 -9.57 -6.59
C THR A 38 -9.86 -8.30 -6.41
N GLY A 39 -10.41 -7.28 -5.76
CA GLY A 39 -9.70 -6.05 -5.47
C GLY A 39 -9.10 -5.42 -6.72
N ILE A 40 -7.81 -5.11 -6.68
CA ILE A 40 -7.09 -4.50 -7.81
C ILE A 40 -6.82 -5.46 -8.97
N PHE A 41 -7.10 -6.75 -8.80
CA PHE A 41 -6.93 -7.79 -9.81
C PHE A 41 -8.25 -8.27 -10.43
N ALA A 42 -9.38 -7.64 -10.09
CA ALA A 42 -10.72 -8.07 -10.52
C ALA A 42 -10.88 -8.14 -12.05
N ASP A 43 -10.21 -7.24 -12.77
CA ASP A 43 -10.28 -7.17 -14.24
C ASP A 43 -9.04 -7.76 -14.93
N GLU A 44 -8.16 -8.46 -14.18
CA GLU A 44 -6.90 -9.01 -14.68
C GLU A 44 -7.00 -10.53 -14.87
N GLU A 45 -7.34 -10.98 -16.07
CA GLU A 45 -7.47 -12.42 -16.39
C GLU A 45 -6.18 -13.23 -16.20
N GLU A 46 -5.03 -12.59 -16.30
CA GLU A 46 -3.69 -13.22 -16.23
C GLU A 46 -3.05 -13.18 -14.84
N SER A 47 -3.79 -12.81 -13.80
CA SER A 47 -3.24 -12.72 -12.43
C SER A 47 -2.99 -14.08 -11.77
N ARG A 48 -3.38 -15.18 -12.39
CA ARG A 48 -3.18 -16.57 -11.94
C ARG A 48 -1.95 -17.20 -12.63
N GLY A 49 -1.44 -18.26 -12.10
CA GLY A 49 -0.31 -19.00 -12.70
C GLY A 49 0.88 -19.09 -11.75
N PHE A 50 0.69 -18.75 -10.49
CA PHE A 50 1.69 -18.90 -9.44
C PHE A 50 1.14 -19.70 -8.26
N GLY A 51 2.02 -20.16 -7.38
CA GLY A 51 1.68 -20.85 -6.13
C GLY A 51 2.46 -20.27 -4.97
N ALA A 52 1.87 -20.30 -3.78
CA ALA A 52 2.55 -19.92 -2.54
C ALA A 52 3.50 -21.04 -2.09
N VAL A 53 4.76 -20.71 -1.82
CA VAL A 53 5.79 -21.63 -1.35
C VAL A 53 5.89 -21.63 0.17
N ALA A 54 5.86 -20.46 0.80
CA ALA A 54 5.98 -20.30 2.24
C ALA A 54 5.39 -18.97 2.73
N ALA A 55 4.87 -18.96 3.95
CA ALA A 55 4.63 -17.75 4.73
C ALA A 55 5.90 -17.43 5.52
N LEU A 56 6.43 -16.21 5.38
CA LEU A 56 7.72 -15.84 5.97
C LEU A 56 7.55 -15.20 7.35
N TYR A 57 6.75 -14.13 7.46
CA TYR A 57 6.54 -13.37 8.69
C TYR A 57 5.25 -12.56 8.63
N THR A 58 4.83 -12.05 9.78
CA THR A 58 3.71 -11.11 9.87
C THR A 58 4.22 -9.68 9.76
N GLU A 59 3.67 -8.90 8.84
CA GLU A 59 3.90 -7.46 8.77
C GLU A 59 2.81 -6.70 9.53
N THR A 60 3.25 -5.81 10.43
CA THR A 60 2.34 -4.90 11.13
C THR A 60 2.26 -3.59 10.37
N CYS A 61 1.05 -3.17 9.99
CA CYS A 61 0.85 -1.86 9.39
C CYS A 61 1.13 -0.76 10.42
N GLN A 62 1.97 0.20 10.04
CA GLN A 62 2.34 1.34 10.88
C GLN A 62 1.73 2.62 10.31
N VAL A 63 0.93 3.32 11.11
CA VAL A 63 0.47 4.69 10.79
C VAL A 63 1.32 5.66 11.59
N VAL A 64 2.06 6.51 10.89
CA VAL A 64 3.04 7.43 11.50
C VAL A 64 2.55 8.85 11.33
N VAL A 65 2.53 9.60 12.42
CA VAL A 65 2.21 11.03 12.47
C VAL A 65 3.33 11.81 13.14
N ARG A 66 3.34 13.11 12.98
CA ARG A 66 4.29 13.97 13.71
C ARG A 66 3.93 13.97 15.20
N ALA A 67 4.96 13.99 16.04
CA ALA A 67 4.77 14.01 17.50
C ALA A 67 4.09 15.30 18.02
N ASP A 68 4.19 16.39 17.25
CA ASP A 68 3.59 17.69 17.55
C ASP A 68 2.22 17.89 16.87
N SER A 69 1.66 16.84 16.25
CA SER A 69 0.32 16.89 15.66
C SER A 69 -0.77 16.63 16.69
N ASP A 70 -1.98 17.06 16.36
CA ASP A 70 -3.20 16.81 17.13
C ASP A 70 -3.89 15.49 16.75
N ILE A 71 -3.27 14.68 15.86
CA ILE A 71 -3.81 13.40 15.37
C ILE A 71 -3.55 12.32 16.42
N GLN A 72 -4.64 11.77 16.97
CA GLN A 72 -4.60 10.71 17.99
C GLN A 72 -5.26 9.40 17.50
N SER A 73 -6.07 9.48 16.44
CA SER A 73 -6.82 8.37 15.89
C SER A 73 -6.88 8.43 14.35
N ILE A 74 -7.37 7.38 13.72
CA ILE A 74 -7.54 7.35 12.26
C ILE A 74 -8.60 8.36 11.80
N GLU A 75 -9.64 8.57 12.60
CA GLU A 75 -10.71 9.53 12.31
C GLU A 75 -10.20 10.97 12.23
N ASP A 76 -9.14 11.32 12.96
CA ASP A 76 -8.50 12.65 12.94
C ASP A 76 -7.79 12.94 11.61
N LEU A 77 -7.68 11.95 10.73
CA LEU A 77 -7.15 12.13 9.38
C LEU A 77 -8.15 12.83 8.45
N HIS A 78 -9.39 13.04 8.86
CA HIS A 78 -10.37 13.83 8.10
C HIS A 78 -9.83 15.23 7.82
N GLY A 79 -9.84 15.64 6.54
CA GLY A 79 -9.31 16.92 6.09
C GLY A 79 -7.78 17.00 6.03
N ARG A 80 -7.08 15.90 6.29
CA ARG A 80 -5.61 15.84 6.26
C ARG A 80 -5.09 15.27 4.94
N THR A 81 -3.81 15.49 4.69
CA THR A 81 -3.08 14.83 3.60
C THR A 81 -2.35 13.62 4.16
N VAL A 82 -2.52 12.48 3.51
CA VAL A 82 -1.94 11.19 3.94
C VAL A 82 -1.16 10.58 2.78
N SER A 83 0.10 10.21 3.03
CA SER A 83 0.85 9.35 2.12
C SER A 83 0.38 7.92 2.29
N ILE A 84 -0.16 7.35 1.22
CA ILE A 84 -0.70 6.00 1.20
C ILE A 84 0.26 4.96 0.62
N GLY A 85 1.52 5.32 0.42
CA GLY A 85 2.53 4.46 -0.21
C GLY A 85 2.67 4.68 -1.71
N ALA A 86 3.63 3.98 -2.31
CA ALA A 86 3.85 4.05 -3.75
C ALA A 86 2.63 3.51 -4.52
N GLU A 87 2.38 4.06 -5.70
CA GLU A 87 1.28 3.61 -6.56
C GLU A 87 1.38 2.11 -6.87
N LYS A 88 0.27 1.39 -6.77
CA LYS A 88 0.17 -0.07 -6.97
C LYS A 88 0.98 -0.91 -5.97
N SER A 89 1.33 -0.34 -4.83
CA SER A 89 1.97 -1.07 -3.73
C SER A 89 0.94 -1.70 -2.79
N GLY A 90 1.40 -2.68 -1.99
CA GLY A 90 0.58 -3.23 -0.90
C GLY A 90 0.26 -2.19 0.18
N SER A 91 1.20 -1.25 0.42
CA SER A 91 0.96 -0.14 1.37
C SER A 91 -0.21 0.75 0.93
N GLU A 92 -0.36 1.02 -0.35
CA GLU A 92 -1.51 1.76 -0.87
C GLU A 92 -2.82 1.01 -0.59
N GLN A 93 -2.85 -0.29 -0.85
CA GLN A 93 -4.04 -1.10 -0.60
C GLN A 93 -4.41 -1.14 0.87
N ASN A 94 -3.44 -1.39 1.75
CA ASN A 94 -3.66 -1.39 3.19
C ASN A 94 -4.16 -0.02 3.70
N ALA A 95 -3.58 1.06 3.22
CA ALA A 95 -4.01 2.40 3.60
C ALA A 95 -5.47 2.67 3.18
N ARG A 96 -5.84 2.31 1.95
CA ARG A 96 -7.23 2.44 1.46
C ARG A 96 -8.20 1.59 2.25
N GLN A 97 -7.85 0.35 2.57
CA GLN A 97 -8.67 -0.54 3.39
C GLN A 97 -8.88 0.02 4.81
N ILE A 98 -7.80 0.50 5.46
CA ILE A 98 -7.87 1.10 6.79
C ILE A 98 -8.77 2.34 6.76
N LEU A 99 -8.51 3.29 5.87
CA LEU A 99 -9.31 4.51 5.75
C LEU A 99 -10.78 4.19 5.50
N SER A 100 -11.08 3.26 4.60
CA SER A 100 -12.45 2.81 4.32
C SER A 100 -13.12 2.18 5.53
N ALA A 101 -12.41 1.37 6.32
CA ALA A 101 -12.93 0.76 7.54
C ALA A 101 -13.34 1.79 8.61
N TYR A 102 -12.71 2.97 8.60
CA TYR A 102 -13.05 4.11 9.44
C TYR A 102 -13.99 5.12 8.76
N GLY A 103 -14.57 4.75 7.62
CA GLY A 103 -15.53 5.60 6.89
C GLY A 103 -14.91 6.78 6.15
N LEU A 104 -13.58 6.81 6.01
CA LEU A 104 -12.85 7.86 5.30
C LEU A 104 -12.67 7.51 3.82
N ASN A 105 -12.85 8.48 2.94
CA ASN A 105 -12.71 8.32 1.50
C ASN A 105 -11.93 9.48 0.86
N ASP A 106 -11.71 9.40 -0.44
CA ASP A 106 -10.93 10.36 -1.24
C ASP A 106 -11.47 11.82 -1.19
N LYS A 107 -12.72 12.01 -0.76
CA LYS A 107 -13.31 13.34 -0.57
C LYS A 107 -13.02 13.90 0.82
N MET A 108 -12.71 13.04 1.77
CA MET A 108 -12.50 13.37 3.18
C MET A 108 -11.02 13.45 3.53
N VAL A 109 -10.16 12.74 2.80
CA VAL A 109 -8.71 12.66 3.01
C VAL A 109 -8.00 12.92 1.69
N SER A 110 -7.03 13.82 1.67
CA SER A 110 -6.18 14.02 0.51
C SER A 110 -5.11 12.93 0.45
N MET A 111 -5.31 11.92 -0.39
CA MET A 111 -4.38 10.80 -0.54
C MET A 111 -3.31 11.12 -1.58
N VAL A 112 -2.04 10.86 -1.23
CA VAL A 112 -0.91 11.04 -2.15
C VAL A 112 -0.03 9.79 -2.17
N ASN A 113 0.45 9.44 -3.34
CA ASN A 113 1.33 8.30 -3.52
C ASN A 113 2.79 8.76 -3.44
N LEU A 114 3.51 8.29 -2.43
CA LEU A 114 4.94 8.51 -2.25
C LEU A 114 5.60 7.21 -1.81
N ASN A 115 6.87 7.05 -2.17
CA ASN A 115 7.70 6.01 -1.55
C ASN A 115 8.01 6.38 -0.09
N TYR A 116 8.55 5.44 0.68
CA TYR A 116 8.80 5.65 2.11
C TYR A 116 9.80 6.77 2.40
N GLU A 117 10.83 6.93 1.55
CA GLU A 117 11.87 7.93 1.74
C GLU A 117 11.30 9.35 1.55
N ASP A 118 10.57 9.57 0.46
CA ASP A 118 9.91 10.84 0.18
C ASP A 118 8.82 11.17 1.21
N ALA A 119 8.03 10.18 1.61
CA ALA A 119 7.01 10.34 2.65
C ALA A 119 7.64 10.77 3.98
N ALA A 120 8.70 10.10 4.41
CA ALA A 120 9.42 10.44 5.63
C ALA A 120 10.03 11.85 5.57
N ALA A 121 10.64 12.22 4.43
CA ALA A 121 11.21 13.54 4.22
C ALA A 121 10.14 14.65 4.30
N GLN A 122 8.98 14.45 3.67
CA GLN A 122 7.89 15.42 3.71
C GLN A 122 7.25 15.53 5.10
N LEU A 123 7.03 14.40 5.76
CA LEU A 123 6.51 14.37 7.14
C LEU A 123 7.44 15.15 8.08
N LYS A 124 8.75 14.92 7.99
CA LYS A 124 9.76 15.63 8.77
C LYS A 124 9.80 17.13 8.47
N ALA A 125 9.61 17.51 7.20
CA ALA A 125 9.59 18.91 6.77
C ALA A 125 8.31 19.67 7.17
N GLY A 126 7.30 18.99 7.74
CA GLY A 126 6.03 19.60 8.14
C GLY A 126 5.13 20.03 6.97
N ARG A 127 5.36 19.49 5.77
CA ARG A 127 4.61 19.88 4.56
C ARG A 127 3.18 19.35 4.50
N TRP A 128 2.79 18.56 5.46
CA TRP A 128 1.48 17.90 5.57
C TRP A 128 0.51 18.64 6.51
N MET A 129 0.81 19.90 6.84
CA MET A 129 -0.15 20.72 7.56
C MET A 129 -1.25 21.18 6.61
N PRO A 130 -2.53 21.18 7.04
CA PRO A 130 -3.59 21.77 6.25
C PRO A 130 -3.23 23.24 6.00
N SER A 131 -3.28 23.66 4.74
CA SER A 131 -3.39 25.07 4.44
C SER A 131 -4.70 25.54 5.07
N LEU A 132 -4.62 26.46 6.01
CA LEU A 132 -5.74 27.22 6.52
C LEU A 132 -6.40 27.96 5.35
#